data_0797445a604c0c424a15e4d127e0dda7
#
_entry.id   0797445a604c0c424a15e4d127e0dda7
#
_cell.length_a   1.000
_cell.length_b   1.000
_cell.length_c   1.000
_cell.angle_alpha   90.00
_cell.angle_beta   90.00
_cell.angle_gamma   90.00
#
_symmetry.space_group_name_H-M   'P 1'
#
loop_
_entity.id
_entity.type
_entity.pdbx_description
1 polymer ?
#
loop_
_entity_poly.entity_id
_entity_poly.type
_entity_poly.pdbx_seq_one_letter_code
_entity_poly.pdbx_strand_id
1 'polypeptide(L)'
;MDAALKSFREKGIDKTSIRDIMNGSGLGLGTFYLYFNDKNSLEEKIVLDILTDLIYKAEVQCKEENASDRYISFVSFLIDELLKDPLELELISKNANWALYAKVENDSRFEEAENTLKFVLNRFDSLFNVKLSESEQIFIISLTFHIVLSTCKSSLNEDSVLTIDEMKPILFKILEKIFR
;
A
#
# COMPACT_ATOMS: atom_id res chain seq x y z
N MET A 1 -12.30 -6.46 10.83
CA MET A 1 -10.92 -6.15 10.40
C MET A 1 -9.90 -6.54 11.48
N ASP A 2 -10.01 -6.06 12.71
CA ASP A 2 -9.02 -6.30 13.79
C ASP A 2 -8.75 -7.78 14.09
N ALA A 3 -9.80 -8.61 14.09
CA ALA A 3 -9.66 -10.05 14.27
C ALA A 3 -8.85 -10.73 13.15
N ALA A 4 -8.97 -10.22 11.92
CA ALA A 4 -8.18 -10.71 10.79
C ALA A 4 -6.71 -10.34 10.95
N LEU A 5 -6.41 -9.06 11.19
CA LEU A 5 -5.04 -8.59 11.42
C LEU A 5 -4.37 -9.32 12.59
N LYS A 6 -5.11 -9.53 13.69
CA LYS A 6 -4.61 -10.34 14.82
C LYS A 6 -4.28 -11.77 14.40
N SER A 7 -5.19 -12.44 13.69
CA SER A 7 -4.98 -13.82 13.24
C SER A 7 -3.82 -13.91 12.24
N PHE A 8 -3.66 -12.93 11.36
CA PHE A 8 -2.54 -12.85 10.43
C PHE A 8 -1.20 -12.68 11.15
N ARG A 9 -1.12 -11.85 12.20
CA ARG A 9 0.09 -11.71 13.04
C ARG A 9 0.45 -13.00 13.76
N GLU A 10 -0.54 -13.72 14.27
CA GLU A 10 -0.31 -14.94 15.05
C GLU A 10 0.07 -16.16 14.19
N LYS A 11 -0.54 -16.31 13.02
CA LYS A 11 -0.45 -17.53 12.19
C LYS A 11 0.19 -17.33 10.82
N GLY A 12 0.35 -16.09 10.40
CA GLY A 12 0.68 -15.72 9.02
C GLY A 12 -0.57 -15.64 8.12
N ILE A 13 -0.49 -14.82 7.06
CA ILE A 13 -1.61 -14.57 6.15
C ILE A 13 -2.10 -15.89 5.52
N ASP A 14 -1.19 -16.67 4.93
CA ASP A 14 -1.56 -17.87 4.17
C ASP A 14 -2.13 -18.99 5.05
N LYS A 15 -1.64 -19.11 6.27
CA LYS A 15 -2.10 -20.16 7.21
C LYS A 15 -3.38 -19.81 7.96
N THR A 16 -3.81 -18.55 7.89
CA THR A 16 -5.04 -18.10 8.54
C THR A 16 -6.26 -18.48 7.71
N SER A 17 -7.20 -19.20 8.29
CA SER A 17 -8.49 -19.51 7.67
C SER A 17 -9.58 -18.49 8.05
N ILE A 18 -10.64 -18.41 7.25
CA ILE A 18 -11.83 -17.60 7.58
C ILE A 18 -12.41 -18.00 8.92
N ARG A 19 -12.37 -19.31 9.28
CA ARG A 19 -12.81 -19.78 10.59
C ARG A 19 -11.98 -19.23 11.74
N ASP A 20 -10.67 -19.13 11.56
CA ASP A 20 -9.79 -18.53 12.59
C ASP A 20 -10.18 -17.09 12.85
N ILE A 21 -10.40 -16.33 11.79
CA ILE A 21 -10.81 -14.92 11.85
C ILE A 21 -12.15 -14.78 12.58
N MET A 22 -13.13 -15.59 12.19
CA MET A 22 -14.47 -15.51 12.77
C MET A 22 -14.50 -15.97 14.22
N ASN A 23 -13.74 -17.00 14.59
CA ASN A 23 -13.57 -17.39 15.98
C ASN A 23 -12.92 -16.27 16.81
N GLY A 24 -11.93 -15.59 16.26
CA GLY A 24 -11.28 -14.44 16.91
C GLY A 24 -12.19 -13.22 17.05
N SER A 25 -13.16 -13.05 16.16
CA SER A 25 -14.13 -11.95 16.23
C SER A 25 -15.33 -12.21 17.13
N GLY A 26 -15.56 -13.47 17.53
CA GLY A 26 -16.76 -13.88 18.26
C GLY A 26 -18.04 -13.91 17.41
N LEU A 27 -17.94 -13.80 16.08
CA LEU A 27 -19.06 -13.78 15.15
C LEU A 27 -19.20 -15.13 14.43
N GLY A 28 -20.40 -15.44 13.94
CA GLY A 28 -20.66 -16.66 13.17
C GLY A 28 -20.07 -16.60 11.77
N LEU A 29 -19.68 -17.76 11.22
CA LEU A 29 -19.12 -17.87 9.87
C LEU A 29 -20.02 -17.26 8.77
N GLY A 30 -21.34 -17.36 8.92
CA GLY A 30 -22.30 -16.74 8.00
C GLY A 30 -22.17 -15.21 7.92
N THR A 31 -21.77 -14.56 9.02
CA THR A 31 -21.56 -13.11 9.04
C THR A 31 -20.44 -12.69 8.10
N PHE A 32 -19.39 -13.51 7.99
CA PHE A 32 -18.29 -13.21 7.04
C PHE A 32 -18.81 -13.04 5.61
N TYR A 33 -19.60 -14.00 5.15
CA TYR A 33 -20.10 -14.05 3.77
C TYR A 33 -21.19 -13.02 3.44
N LEU A 34 -21.64 -12.24 4.44
CA LEU A 34 -22.47 -11.05 4.20
C LEU A 34 -21.63 -9.86 3.67
N TYR A 35 -20.32 -9.84 3.95
CA TYR A 35 -19.43 -8.72 3.62
C TYR A 35 -18.33 -9.09 2.63
N PHE A 36 -17.87 -10.34 2.64
CA PHE A 36 -16.73 -10.79 1.86
C PHE A 36 -17.03 -12.13 1.19
N ASN A 37 -16.68 -12.26 -0.09
CA ASN A 37 -16.87 -13.51 -0.84
C ASN A 37 -15.88 -14.59 -0.41
N ASP A 38 -14.65 -14.20 -0.08
CA ASP A 38 -13.55 -15.06 0.29
C ASP A 38 -12.49 -14.29 1.14
N LYS A 39 -11.42 -14.97 1.49
CA LYS A 39 -10.33 -14.35 2.25
C LYS A 39 -9.59 -13.29 1.44
N ASN A 40 -9.46 -13.46 0.13
CA ASN A 40 -8.79 -12.49 -0.73
C ASN A 40 -9.54 -11.15 -0.74
N SER A 41 -10.86 -11.15 -0.85
CA SER A 41 -11.67 -9.92 -0.79
C SER A 41 -11.55 -9.18 0.55
N LEU A 42 -11.33 -9.91 1.66
CA LEU A 42 -10.98 -9.29 2.94
C LEU A 42 -9.56 -8.71 2.93
N GLU A 43 -8.57 -9.46 2.40
CA GLU A 43 -7.19 -8.96 2.27
C GLU A 43 -7.14 -7.69 1.42
N GLU A 44 -7.84 -7.67 0.30
CA GLU A 44 -8.00 -6.50 -0.58
C GLU A 44 -8.57 -5.29 0.16
N LYS A 45 -9.64 -5.49 0.93
CA LYS A 45 -10.23 -4.41 1.74
C LYS A 45 -9.24 -3.87 2.78
N ILE A 46 -8.50 -4.75 3.46
CA ILE A 46 -7.47 -4.33 4.41
C ILE A 46 -6.38 -3.50 3.71
N VAL A 47 -5.91 -3.94 2.54
CA VAL A 47 -4.90 -3.19 1.76
C VAL A 47 -5.42 -1.82 1.35
N LEU A 48 -6.68 -1.72 0.89
CA LEU A 48 -7.28 -0.43 0.54
C LEU A 48 -7.33 0.53 1.74
N ASP A 49 -7.68 0.02 2.92
CA ASP A 49 -7.72 0.84 4.14
C ASP A 49 -6.31 1.32 4.52
N ILE A 50 -5.30 0.45 4.45
CA ILE A 50 -3.90 0.81 4.70
C ILE A 50 -3.44 1.89 3.70
N LEU A 51 -3.67 1.70 2.40
CA LEU A 51 -3.28 2.67 1.38
C LEU A 51 -3.95 4.02 1.57
N THR A 52 -5.23 4.02 1.92
CA THR A 52 -5.98 5.25 2.22
C THR A 52 -5.38 5.99 3.41
N ASP A 53 -5.06 5.28 4.50
CA ASP A 53 -4.44 5.86 5.69
C ASP A 53 -3.04 6.42 5.40
N LEU A 54 -2.22 5.70 4.62
CA LEU A 54 -0.90 6.16 4.18
C LEU A 54 -0.99 7.47 3.38
N ILE A 55 -1.94 7.60 2.47
CA ILE A 55 -2.14 8.84 1.70
C ILE A 55 -2.54 10.00 2.60
N TYR A 56 -3.48 9.81 3.53
CA TYR A 56 -3.85 10.86 4.48
C TYR A 56 -2.69 11.30 5.36
N LYS A 57 -1.90 10.38 5.86
CA LYS A 57 -0.70 10.69 6.64
C LYS A 57 0.34 11.45 5.81
N ALA A 58 0.55 11.03 4.56
CA ALA A 58 1.47 11.69 3.65
C ALA A 58 1.06 13.14 3.36
N GLU A 59 -0.24 13.42 3.16
CA GLU A 59 -0.75 14.78 2.96
C GLU A 59 -0.46 15.72 4.15
N VAL A 60 -0.40 15.16 5.36
CA VAL A 60 -0.08 15.93 6.57
C VAL A 60 1.43 16.18 6.69
N GLN A 61 2.25 15.23 6.29
CA GLN A 61 3.70 15.26 6.53
C GLN A 61 4.52 15.86 5.37
N CYS A 62 4.14 15.58 4.12
CA CYS A 62 4.88 16.03 2.94
C CYS A 62 4.40 17.42 2.50
N LYS A 63 5.07 18.46 2.96
CA LYS A 63 4.68 19.88 2.78
C LYS A 63 5.69 20.71 2.01
N GLU A 64 6.71 20.09 1.44
CA GLU A 64 7.73 20.77 0.66
C GLU A 64 7.10 21.55 -0.50
N GLU A 65 7.57 22.77 -0.76
CA GLU A 65 7.06 23.61 -1.83
C GLU A 65 7.42 23.06 -3.22
N ASN A 66 8.64 22.53 -3.35
CA ASN A 66 9.12 21.93 -4.58
C ASN A 66 8.54 20.52 -4.77
N ALA A 67 7.99 20.22 -5.94
CA ALA A 67 7.36 18.96 -6.26
C ALA A 67 8.34 17.76 -6.17
N SER A 68 9.58 17.94 -6.63
CA SER A 68 10.64 16.91 -6.53
C SER A 68 10.97 16.57 -5.08
N ASP A 69 11.18 17.61 -4.26
CA ASP A 69 11.51 17.41 -2.85
C ASP A 69 10.34 16.75 -2.11
N ARG A 70 9.11 17.18 -2.43
CA ARG A 70 7.88 16.57 -1.89
C ARG A 70 7.74 15.11 -2.28
N TYR A 71 8.07 14.75 -3.52
CA TYR A 71 8.06 13.35 -3.97
C TYR A 71 9.09 12.50 -3.23
N ILE A 72 10.29 13.01 -3.00
CA ILE A 72 11.33 12.33 -2.22
C ILE A 72 10.88 12.13 -0.78
N SER A 73 10.31 13.17 -0.15
CA SER A 73 9.73 13.08 1.18
C SER A 73 8.59 12.06 1.26
N PHE A 74 7.74 12.00 0.23
CA PHE A 74 6.68 11.00 0.12
C PHE A 74 7.23 9.58 0.04
N VAL A 75 8.23 9.34 -0.82
CA VAL A 75 8.88 8.02 -0.91
C VAL A 75 9.55 7.64 0.42
N SER A 76 10.25 8.60 1.06
CA SER A 76 10.86 8.39 2.37
C SER A 76 9.82 8.02 3.42
N PHE A 77 8.72 8.78 3.46
CA PHE A 77 7.61 8.55 4.37
C PHE A 77 7.01 7.15 4.19
N LEU A 78 6.74 6.73 2.94
CA LEU A 78 6.19 5.40 2.67
C LEU A 78 7.12 4.28 3.14
N ILE A 79 8.43 4.40 2.91
CA ILE A 79 9.42 3.43 3.39
C ILE A 79 9.39 3.36 4.92
N ASP A 80 9.40 4.51 5.60
CA ASP A 80 9.42 4.56 7.06
C ASP A 80 8.15 4.01 7.70
N GLU A 81 6.98 4.28 7.11
CA GLU A 81 5.71 3.74 7.61
C GLU A 81 5.61 2.23 7.39
N LEU A 82 5.93 1.73 6.20
CA LEU A 82 5.84 0.30 5.89
C LEU A 82 6.84 -0.56 6.65
N LEU A 83 7.99 -0.01 7.04
CA LEU A 83 8.95 -0.73 7.88
C LEU A 83 8.52 -0.84 9.35
N LYS A 84 7.53 -0.04 9.79
CA LYS A 84 7.01 -0.12 11.16
C LYS A 84 6.13 -1.37 11.38
N ASP A 85 5.43 -1.83 10.34
CA ASP A 85 4.55 -3.01 10.42
C ASP A 85 4.85 -4.00 9.27
N PRO A 86 5.65 -5.04 9.54
CA PRO A 86 5.97 -6.07 8.54
C PRO A 86 4.74 -6.78 7.97
N LEU A 87 3.63 -6.88 8.72
CA LEU A 87 2.40 -7.47 8.22
C LEU A 87 1.74 -6.59 7.16
N GLU A 88 1.71 -5.27 7.38
CA GLU A 88 1.18 -4.33 6.37
C GLU A 88 2.02 -4.37 5.09
N LEU A 89 3.34 -4.39 5.22
CA LEU A 89 4.25 -4.56 4.09
C LEU A 89 4.00 -5.87 3.34
N GLU A 90 3.77 -6.98 4.04
CA GLU A 90 3.48 -8.29 3.45
C GLU A 90 2.13 -8.26 2.73
N LEU A 91 1.07 -7.73 3.35
CA LEU A 91 -0.27 -7.60 2.76
C LEU A 91 -0.25 -6.77 1.49
N ILE A 92 0.36 -5.59 1.51
CA ILE A 92 0.49 -4.73 0.33
C ILE A 92 1.30 -5.44 -0.75
N SER A 93 2.42 -6.06 -0.39
CA SER A 93 3.29 -6.76 -1.35
C SER A 93 2.60 -7.91 -2.06
N LYS A 94 1.77 -8.67 -1.34
CA LYS A 94 1.01 -9.81 -1.87
C LYS A 94 -0.08 -9.35 -2.82
N ASN A 95 -0.67 -8.19 -2.55
CA ASN A 95 -1.82 -7.66 -3.27
C ASN A 95 -1.45 -6.47 -4.20
N ALA A 96 -0.16 -6.13 -4.36
CA ALA A 96 0.29 -4.95 -5.12
C ALA A 96 -0.20 -4.96 -6.58
N ASN A 97 -0.22 -6.12 -7.23
CA ASN A 97 -0.69 -6.24 -8.62
C ASN A 97 -2.17 -5.89 -8.73
N TRP A 98 -3.00 -6.30 -7.76
CA TRP A 98 -4.42 -6.02 -7.79
C TRP A 98 -4.70 -4.53 -7.56
N ALA A 99 -4.08 -3.91 -6.55
CA ALA A 99 -4.29 -2.51 -6.21
C ALA A 99 -3.87 -1.54 -7.34
N LEU A 100 -2.88 -1.95 -8.17
CA LEU A 100 -2.33 -1.13 -9.25
C LEU A 100 -2.91 -1.44 -10.63
N TYR A 101 -3.44 -2.66 -10.84
CA TYR A 101 -3.90 -3.14 -12.14
C TYR A 101 -5.36 -3.59 -12.15
N ALA A 102 -6.13 -3.32 -11.09
CA ALA A 102 -7.57 -3.51 -11.12
C ALA A 102 -8.18 -2.64 -12.23
N LYS A 103 -8.02 -3.10 -13.48
CA LYS A 103 -8.92 -2.71 -14.56
C LYS A 103 -10.28 -3.20 -14.11
N VAL A 104 -11.04 -2.28 -13.58
CA VAL A 104 -12.40 -2.49 -13.14
C VAL A 104 -13.23 -2.79 -14.37
N GLU A 105 -13.36 -4.06 -14.69
CA GLU A 105 -14.48 -4.50 -15.47
C GLU A 105 -15.71 -4.36 -14.57
N ASN A 106 -16.76 -3.71 -15.04
CA ASN A 106 -18.09 -3.43 -14.48
C ASN A 106 -18.65 -4.45 -13.45
N ASP A 107 -17.92 -4.78 -12.42
CA ASP A 107 -18.35 -5.69 -11.36
C ASP A 107 -18.50 -4.87 -10.07
N SER A 108 -19.72 -4.84 -9.53
CA SER A 108 -20.06 -4.11 -8.30
C SER A 108 -19.16 -4.45 -7.10
N ARG A 109 -18.47 -5.59 -7.14
CA ARG A 109 -17.47 -6.00 -6.15
C ARG A 109 -16.23 -5.10 -6.14
N PHE A 110 -15.96 -4.40 -7.24
CA PHE A 110 -14.79 -3.54 -7.41
C PHE A 110 -15.12 -2.04 -7.32
N GLU A 111 -16.38 -1.68 -7.11
CA GLU A 111 -16.79 -0.27 -7.02
C GLU A 111 -16.02 0.47 -5.90
N GLU A 112 -15.81 -0.18 -4.75
CA GLU A 112 -15.03 0.40 -3.65
C GLU A 112 -13.55 0.53 -4.02
N ALA A 113 -13.00 -0.45 -4.73
CA ALA A 113 -11.62 -0.41 -5.21
C ALA A 113 -11.41 0.69 -6.26
N GLU A 114 -12.35 0.83 -7.20
CA GLU A 114 -12.35 1.91 -8.19
C GLU A 114 -12.42 3.28 -7.51
N ASN A 115 -13.30 3.44 -6.55
CA ASN A 115 -13.42 4.67 -5.78
C ASN A 115 -12.16 4.98 -4.98
N THR A 116 -11.51 3.96 -4.41
CA THR A 116 -10.24 4.12 -3.71
C THR A 116 -9.11 4.49 -4.68
N LEU A 117 -9.01 3.83 -5.84
CA LEU A 117 -8.03 4.20 -6.86
C LEU A 117 -8.23 5.66 -7.32
N LYS A 118 -9.44 6.06 -7.66
CA LYS A 118 -9.78 7.45 -8.02
C LYS A 118 -9.44 8.42 -6.90
N PHE A 119 -9.69 8.04 -5.65
CA PHE A 119 -9.30 8.84 -4.50
C PHE A 119 -7.77 9.01 -4.44
N VAL A 120 -7.00 7.92 -4.58
CA VAL A 120 -5.52 7.95 -4.58
C VAL A 120 -5.00 8.81 -5.73
N LEU A 121 -5.53 8.65 -6.95
CA LEU A 121 -5.13 9.44 -8.13
C LEU A 121 -5.38 10.93 -7.92
N ASN A 122 -6.58 11.31 -7.45
CA ASN A 122 -6.94 12.70 -7.20
C ASN A 122 -6.07 13.34 -6.11
N ARG A 123 -5.72 12.56 -5.07
CA ARG A 123 -4.84 13.02 -3.98
C ARG A 123 -3.39 13.12 -4.42
N PHE A 124 -2.95 12.22 -5.29
CA PHE A 124 -1.61 12.26 -5.87
C PHE A 124 -1.39 13.58 -6.63
N ASP A 125 -2.33 13.98 -7.50
CA ASP A 125 -2.27 15.26 -8.21
C ASP A 125 -2.20 16.45 -7.25
N SER A 126 -3.06 16.43 -6.21
CA SER A 126 -3.06 17.49 -5.20
C SER A 126 -1.76 17.55 -4.41
N LEU A 127 -1.20 16.39 -4.09
CA LEU A 127 0.05 16.28 -3.33
C LEU A 127 1.23 16.86 -4.11
N PHE A 128 1.30 16.62 -5.42
CA PHE A 128 2.46 17.03 -6.23
C PHE A 128 2.23 18.30 -7.06
N ASN A 129 1.00 18.82 -7.08
CA ASN A 129 0.64 20.01 -7.84
C ASN A 129 1.02 19.91 -9.33
N VAL A 130 0.84 18.72 -9.92
CA VAL A 130 1.16 18.41 -11.31
C VAL A 130 -0.10 17.95 -12.01
N LYS A 131 -0.34 18.43 -13.23
CA LYS A 131 -1.39 17.91 -14.10
C LYS A 131 -0.84 16.76 -14.93
N LEU A 132 -1.17 15.54 -14.52
CA LEU A 132 -0.83 14.32 -15.23
C LEU A 132 -2.08 13.71 -15.85
N SER A 133 -1.93 13.03 -16.98
CA SER A 133 -2.99 12.15 -17.49
C SER A 133 -3.17 10.96 -16.54
N GLU A 134 -4.35 10.35 -16.52
CA GLU A 134 -4.62 9.19 -15.69
C GLU A 134 -3.60 8.05 -15.90
N SER A 135 -3.19 7.81 -17.14
CA SER A 135 -2.17 6.81 -17.46
C SER A 135 -0.80 7.14 -16.85
N GLU A 136 -0.40 8.42 -16.87
CA GLU A 136 0.86 8.87 -16.26
C GLU A 136 0.79 8.75 -14.74
N GLN A 137 -0.33 9.12 -14.12
CA GLN A 137 -0.55 8.97 -12.69
C GLN A 137 -0.43 7.50 -12.26
N ILE A 138 -1.16 6.60 -12.93
CA ILE A 138 -1.13 5.16 -12.66
C ILE A 138 0.29 4.62 -12.79
N PHE A 139 1.01 5.01 -13.85
CA PHE A 139 2.38 4.56 -14.06
C PHE A 139 3.34 5.04 -12.97
N ILE A 140 3.28 6.32 -12.59
CA ILE A 140 4.16 6.89 -11.55
C ILE A 140 3.83 6.26 -10.19
N ILE A 141 2.56 6.09 -9.85
CA ILE A 141 2.13 5.43 -8.61
C ILE A 141 2.64 3.98 -8.60
N SER A 142 2.46 3.24 -9.69
CA SER A 142 2.96 1.87 -9.82
C SER A 142 4.47 1.81 -9.62
N LEU A 143 5.23 2.68 -10.29
CA LEU A 143 6.68 2.76 -10.15
C LEU A 143 7.09 3.09 -8.71
N THR A 144 6.41 4.05 -8.07
CA THR A 144 6.65 4.44 -6.69
C THR A 144 6.47 3.25 -5.75
N PHE A 145 5.37 2.52 -5.88
CA PHE A 145 5.12 1.33 -5.07
C PHE A 145 6.19 0.26 -5.29
N HIS A 146 6.59 -0.01 -6.53
CA HIS A 146 7.64 -0.99 -6.81
C HIS A 146 8.98 -0.60 -6.16
N ILE A 147 9.36 0.67 -6.25
CA ILE A 147 10.59 1.18 -5.62
C ILE A 147 10.52 1.03 -4.11
N VAL A 148 9.43 1.48 -3.49
CA VAL A 148 9.23 1.44 -2.03
C VAL A 148 9.24 -0.01 -1.53
N LEU A 149 8.40 -0.88 -2.12
CA LEU A 149 8.30 -2.28 -1.70
C LEU A 149 9.61 -3.04 -1.90
N SER A 150 10.31 -2.81 -3.02
CA SER A 150 11.61 -3.42 -3.27
C SER A 150 12.65 -2.98 -2.24
N THR A 151 12.69 -1.68 -1.93
CA THR A 151 13.61 -1.13 -0.92
C THR A 151 13.32 -1.70 0.47
N CYS A 152 12.05 -1.72 0.90
CA CYS A 152 11.66 -2.30 2.18
C CYS A 152 11.99 -3.78 2.28
N LYS A 153 11.65 -4.57 1.26
CA LYS A 153 11.95 -6.02 1.25
C LYS A 153 13.44 -6.30 1.26
N SER A 154 14.21 -5.53 0.50
CA SER A 154 15.67 -5.68 0.47
C SER A 154 16.28 -5.37 1.82
N SER A 155 15.77 -4.35 2.53
CA SER A 155 16.30 -4.00 3.85
C SER A 155 15.96 -4.99 4.96
N LEU A 156 14.89 -5.78 4.81
CA LEU A 156 14.49 -6.82 5.74
C LEU A 156 15.12 -8.19 5.43
N ASN A 157 15.81 -8.32 4.30
CA ASN A 157 16.51 -9.54 3.96
C ASN A 157 17.83 -9.64 4.75
N GLU A 158 18.03 -10.72 5.49
CA GLU A 158 19.26 -10.98 6.26
C GLU A 158 20.52 -11.03 5.38
N ASP A 159 20.37 -11.43 4.11
CA ASP A 159 21.46 -11.47 3.13
C ASP A 159 21.68 -10.13 2.39
N SER A 160 20.99 -9.06 2.81
CA SER A 160 21.13 -7.76 2.15
C SER A 160 22.53 -7.19 2.33
N VAL A 161 23.13 -6.75 1.24
CA VAL A 161 24.47 -6.10 1.23
C VAL A 161 24.43 -4.70 1.82
N LEU A 162 23.25 -4.03 1.75
CA LEU A 162 23.04 -2.65 2.21
C LEU A 162 21.94 -2.60 3.28
N THR A 163 22.15 -1.77 4.27
CA THR A 163 21.12 -1.42 5.26
C THR A 163 20.16 -0.38 4.70
N ILE A 164 19.00 -0.18 5.34
CA ILE A 164 18.04 0.85 4.93
C ILE A 164 18.66 2.25 4.97
N ASP A 165 19.51 2.53 5.95
CA ASP A 165 20.19 3.83 6.11
C ASP A 165 21.18 4.11 4.98
N GLU A 166 21.74 3.06 4.35
CA GLU A 166 22.59 3.16 3.17
C GLU A 166 21.77 3.22 1.87
N MET A 167 20.64 2.49 1.78
CA MET A 167 19.78 2.46 0.60
C MET A 167 19.06 3.80 0.37
N LYS A 168 18.48 4.40 1.41
CA LYS A 168 17.68 5.64 1.29
C LYS A 168 18.45 6.80 0.64
N PRO A 169 19.67 7.18 1.08
CA PRO A 169 20.42 8.25 0.45
C PRO A 169 20.76 7.98 -1.03
N ILE A 170 21.05 6.72 -1.38
CA ILE A 170 21.33 6.34 -2.77
C ILE A 170 20.06 6.48 -3.61
N LEU A 171 18.94 5.98 -3.12
CA LEU A 171 17.63 6.07 -3.79
C LEU A 171 17.26 7.53 -4.02
N PHE A 172 17.33 8.38 -3.00
CA PHE A 172 16.96 9.79 -3.12
C PHE A 172 17.83 10.54 -4.12
N LYS A 173 19.14 10.29 -4.13
CA LYS A 173 20.05 10.84 -5.13
C LYS A 173 19.72 10.42 -6.57
N ILE A 174 19.20 9.21 -6.75
CA ILE A 174 18.72 8.72 -8.07
C ILE A 174 17.43 9.46 -8.45
N LEU A 175 16.45 9.53 -7.53
CA LEU A 175 15.19 10.21 -7.75
C LEU A 175 15.39 11.70 -8.06
N GLU A 176 16.26 12.40 -7.35
CA GLU A 176 16.62 13.79 -7.66
C GLU A 176 17.11 13.99 -9.10
N LYS A 177 17.90 13.05 -9.61
CA LYS A 177 18.42 13.12 -10.98
C LYS A 177 17.36 12.85 -12.06
N ILE A 178 16.32 12.08 -11.73
CA ILE A 178 15.24 11.77 -12.65
C ILE A 178 14.26 12.95 -12.77
N PHE A 179 14.03 13.66 -11.67
CA PHE A 179 13.04 14.75 -11.60
C PHE A 179 13.61 16.17 -11.80
N ARG A 180 14.89 16.31 -12.02
CA ARG A 180 15.56 17.57 -12.45
C ARG A 180 15.68 17.64 -13.95
#